data_7dcc17db26e82fd63a07fc0888cc26e6
#
_entry.id   7dcc17db26e82fd63a07fc0888cc26e6
#
_cell.length_a   1.000
_cell.length_b   1.000
_cell.length_c   1.000
_cell.angle_alpha   90.00
_cell.angle_beta   90.00
_cell.angle_gamma   90.00
#
_symmetry.space_group_name_H-M   'P 1'
#
loop_
_entity.id
_entity.type
_entity.pdbx_description
1 polymer ?
#
loop_
_entity_poly.entity_id
_entity_poly.type
_entity_poly.pdbx_seq_one_letter_code
_entity_poly.pdbx_strand_id
1 'polypeptide(L)'
;MLEKGSIEGSTIEYKKSFDIVQYQTILKTVCAFSNNFDKNDYGLIFIGVEEENNKETGDKAIPIKPIAGIPEAKIETTINQLKELVNDGHLTIKPKIDYLDCIYGDKHYILVVVYEGDDYCEITDRGIKFIKRKLEENKRKDEVKIEATAYIRVERDSIKANYIQIDALKRKFCKYSFLSDVNDTATEDDLNLAIMQEYCIRTGKNPSFQKLDRVELAERLNALSSHLKDGKRRATNYGVLMFSLNPEKYIENAYTHILIETFNGVEKVRKPYDFYGPVWVQIQKVWDIFDTFVIQESFTKPGWLNKKLKNYPQKALREAAANAIFHKRYDLYRPVEIYVTPKDVCFTNYNRPLLPTTIKDLNEKPRVRAKDYINNELKEPLFLLGFIEKEGTGLEDIKNTLLENGNPVIEYDSDGDERDFTSATIWANKEFVEQMNGTIQTSTNIEVSYDPKKLPKIQKMVYEAIARNPGLRLPAIRNICGLKDSAVDNAIKALRKKALIKYAGTKKEGGYYIC
;
A
#
# COMPACT_ATOMS: atom_id res chain seq x y z
N MET A 1 6.07 -30.83 20.67
CA MET A 1 6.48 -29.42 20.80
C MET A 1 7.46 -29.24 21.96
N LEU A 2 7.10 -29.56 23.18
CA LEU A 2 8.02 -29.43 24.33
C LEU A 2 9.31 -30.25 24.16
N GLU A 3 9.23 -31.47 23.62
CA GLU A 3 10.41 -32.30 23.36
C GLU A 3 11.41 -31.63 22.40
N LYS A 4 10.91 -30.95 21.38
CA LYS A 4 11.71 -30.26 20.35
C LYS A 4 12.20 -28.87 20.78
N GLY A 5 11.82 -28.38 21.98
CA GLY A 5 12.20 -27.05 22.43
C GLY A 5 11.64 -25.92 21.53
N SER A 6 10.36 -26.01 21.16
CA SER A 6 9.73 -24.97 20.32
C SER A 6 9.84 -23.59 20.98
N ILE A 7 10.31 -22.61 20.22
CA ILE A 7 10.49 -21.23 20.68
C ILE A 7 9.13 -20.54 20.84
N GLU A 8 8.97 -19.70 21.87
CA GLU A 8 7.82 -18.81 21.99
C GLU A 8 7.75 -17.87 20.77
N GLY A 9 6.57 -17.68 20.22
CA GLY A 9 6.39 -16.92 18.99
C GLY A 9 4.95 -16.48 18.76
N SER A 10 4.59 -16.29 17.50
CA SER A 10 3.24 -15.84 17.13
C SER A 10 2.11 -16.82 17.49
N THR A 11 2.45 -18.07 17.77
CA THR A 11 1.48 -19.15 18.10
C THR A 11 1.68 -19.79 19.44
N ILE A 12 2.75 -19.50 20.17
CA ILE A 12 3.11 -20.19 21.42
C ILE A 12 3.36 -19.15 22.51
N GLU A 13 2.84 -19.42 23.72
CA GLU A 13 3.07 -18.67 24.94
C GLU A 13 3.40 -19.63 26.09
N TYR A 14 4.46 -19.40 26.86
CA TYR A 14 4.82 -20.18 28.03
C TYR A 14 4.56 -19.42 29.31
N LYS A 15 4.00 -20.09 30.33
CA LYS A 15 3.78 -19.52 31.66
C LYS A 15 4.15 -20.54 32.72
N LYS A 16 5.07 -20.18 33.64
CA LYS A 16 5.52 -21.02 34.73
C LYS A 16 4.39 -21.47 35.64
N SER A 17 3.45 -20.56 35.92
CA SER A 17 2.30 -20.77 36.79
C SER A 17 1.07 -20.03 36.26
N PHE A 18 -0.07 -20.27 36.89
CA PHE A 18 -1.27 -19.47 36.68
C PHE A 18 -1.71 -18.90 38.03
N ASP A 19 -1.37 -17.66 38.27
CA ASP A 19 -1.78 -16.89 39.43
C ASP A 19 -2.46 -15.57 38.99
N ILE A 20 -3.03 -14.86 39.97
CA ILE A 20 -3.83 -13.65 39.73
C ILE A 20 -3.05 -12.55 39.01
N VAL A 21 -1.74 -12.46 39.22
CA VAL A 21 -0.88 -11.46 38.57
C VAL A 21 -0.82 -11.69 37.07
N GLN A 22 -0.96 -12.96 36.63
CA GLN A 22 -0.90 -13.34 35.24
C GLN A 22 -2.25 -13.23 34.52
N TYR A 23 -3.35 -12.98 35.22
CA TYR A 23 -4.69 -12.86 34.63
C TYR A 23 -4.71 -11.85 33.47
N GLN A 24 -4.11 -10.68 33.63
CA GLN A 24 -4.06 -9.68 32.58
C GLN A 24 -3.26 -10.16 31.34
N THR A 25 -2.14 -10.86 31.54
CA THR A 25 -1.34 -11.39 30.43
C THR A 25 -2.08 -12.48 29.68
N ILE A 26 -2.68 -13.44 30.43
CA ILE A 26 -3.44 -14.54 29.81
C ILE A 26 -4.67 -14.00 29.04
N LEU A 27 -5.45 -13.09 29.64
CA LEU A 27 -6.62 -12.52 28.98
C LEU A 27 -6.23 -11.78 27.69
N LYS A 28 -5.13 -11.02 27.73
CA LYS A 28 -4.55 -10.33 26.59
C LYS A 28 -4.10 -11.31 25.50
N THR A 29 -3.44 -12.40 25.86
CA THR A 29 -2.96 -13.42 24.93
C THR A 29 -4.13 -14.20 24.30
N VAL A 30 -5.16 -14.56 25.07
CA VAL A 30 -6.37 -15.19 24.56
C VAL A 30 -7.09 -14.27 23.57
N CYS A 31 -7.24 -12.99 23.89
CA CYS A 31 -7.80 -12.00 22.97
C CYS A 31 -6.99 -11.94 21.66
N ALA A 32 -5.66 -11.86 21.75
CA ALA A 32 -4.78 -11.79 20.59
C ALA A 32 -4.83 -13.06 19.72
N PHE A 33 -4.86 -14.25 20.33
CA PHE A 33 -4.98 -15.52 19.60
C PHE A 33 -6.37 -15.68 18.96
N SER A 34 -7.44 -15.26 19.64
CA SER A 34 -8.81 -15.26 19.09
C SER A 34 -8.92 -14.34 17.87
N ASN A 35 -8.21 -13.22 17.84
CA ASN A 35 -8.14 -12.33 16.70
C ASN A 35 -7.34 -12.91 15.54
N ASN A 36 -6.42 -13.82 15.81
CA ASN A 36 -5.65 -14.60 14.85
C ASN A 36 -5.19 -13.77 13.64
N PHE A 37 -4.48 -12.68 13.92
CA PHE A 37 -4.09 -11.70 12.93
C PHE A 37 -3.19 -12.31 11.83
N ASP A 38 -2.30 -13.24 12.21
CA ASP A 38 -1.35 -13.92 11.32
C ASP A 38 -1.94 -15.16 10.60
N LYS A 39 -3.25 -15.43 10.77
CA LYS A 39 -3.95 -16.56 10.14
C LYS A 39 -3.30 -17.92 10.40
N ASN A 40 -2.90 -18.15 11.63
CA ASN A 40 -2.46 -19.44 12.13
C ASN A 40 -3.68 -20.35 12.39
N ASP A 41 -3.48 -21.66 12.47
CA ASP A 41 -4.60 -22.57 12.76
C ASP A 41 -5.12 -22.38 14.19
N TYR A 42 -4.22 -22.10 15.16
CA TYR A 42 -4.53 -21.89 16.59
C TYR A 42 -3.35 -21.24 17.33
N GLY A 43 -3.64 -20.67 18.50
CA GLY A 43 -2.64 -20.26 19.49
C GLY A 43 -2.56 -21.25 20.65
N LEU A 44 -1.38 -21.46 21.21
CA LEU A 44 -1.09 -22.39 22.30
C LEU A 44 -0.54 -21.67 23.52
N ILE A 45 -1.15 -21.87 24.70
CA ILE A 45 -0.62 -21.38 25.96
C ILE A 45 -0.28 -22.58 26.84
N PHE A 46 0.98 -22.70 27.23
CA PHE A 46 1.48 -23.75 28.11
C PHE A 46 1.58 -23.22 29.52
N ILE A 47 0.80 -23.76 30.47
CA ILE A 47 0.82 -23.38 31.87
C ILE A 47 1.48 -24.48 32.69
N GLY A 48 2.47 -24.13 33.48
CA GLY A 48 3.38 -25.05 34.18
C GLY A 48 4.74 -25.18 33.47
N VAL A 49 4.99 -24.35 32.46
CA VAL A 49 6.24 -24.34 31.69
C VAL A 49 6.89 -22.97 31.81
N GLU A 50 8.12 -22.93 32.29
CA GLU A 50 8.95 -21.73 32.39
C GLU A 50 9.83 -21.61 31.14
N GLU A 51 10.09 -20.38 30.73
CA GLU A 51 10.95 -20.08 29.58
C GLU A 51 12.27 -19.43 30.00
N GLU A 52 13.29 -19.61 29.20
CA GLU A 52 14.58 -18.93 29.34
C GLU A 52 15.14 -18.49 27.98
N ASN A 53 16.13 -17.62 28.04
CA ASN A 53 16.92 -17.26 26.85
C ASN A 53 18.21 -18.12 26.84
N ASN A 54 18.43 -18.87 25.79
CA ASN A 54 19.66 -19.63 25.61
C ASN A 54 20.80 -18.68 25.21
N LYS A 55 21.79 -18.55 26.08
CA LYS A 55 22.96 -17.65 25.86
C LYS A 55 23.95 -18.19 24.84
N GLU A 56 23.96 -19.51 24.60
CA GLU A 56 24.90 -20.17 23.68
C GLU A 56 24.41 -20.13 22.23
N THR A 57 23.13 -20.40 22.01
CA THR A 57 22.53 -20.39 20.66
C THR A 57 21.94 -19.03 20.28
N GLY A 58 21.75 -18.15 21.24
CA GLY A 58 21.06 -16.86 21.04
C GLY A 58 19.53 -16.98 20.97
N ASP A 59 18.98 -18.20 21.08
CA ASP A 59 17.55 -18.42 21.06
C ASP A 59 16.90 -17.83 22.33
N LYS A 60 15.76 -17.22 22.15
CA LYS A 60 15.00 -16.58 23.23
C LYS A 60 13.70 -17.34 23.47
N ALA A 61 13.25 -17.34 24.75
CA ALA A 61 11.96 -17.89 25.13
C ALA A 61 11.80 -19.37 24.76
N ILE A 62 12.79 -20.20 25.13
CA ILE A 62 12.72 -21.66 25.03
C ILE A 62 12.23 -22.27 26.35
N PRO A 63 11.48 -23.39 26.32
CA PRO A 63 10.99 -24.02 27.53
C PRO A 63 12.13 -24.64 28.37
N ILE A 64 12.19 -24.28 29.65
CA ILE A 64 13.13 -24.87 30.62
C ILE A 64 12.75 -26.33 30.91
N LYS A 65 13.74 -27.19 30.97
CA LYS A 65 13.58 -28.62 31.32
C LYS A 65 14.46 -28.98 32.52
N PRO A 66 13.94 -29.76 33.47
CA PRO A 66 12.56 -30.26 33.58
C PRO A 66 11.56 -29.13 33.79
N ILE A 67 10.33 -29.28 33.25
CA ILE A 67 9.28 -28.25 33.41
C ILE A 67 8.94 -27.98 34.86
N ALA A 68 8.43 -26.79 35.17
CA ALA A 68 8.00 -26.46 36.52
C ALA A 68 6.86 -27.38 37.01
N GLY A 69 5.88 -27.60 36.12
CA GLY A 69 4.71 -28.43 36.39
C GLY A 69 3.65 -27.77 37.23
N ILE A 70 2.46 -28.35 37.25
CA ILE A 70 1.34 -28.00 38.10
C ILE A 70 0.99 -29.22 38.93
N PRO A 71 0.79 -29.11 40.29
CA PRO A 71 0.35 -30.24 41.09
C PRO A 71 -0.99 -30.80 40.56
N GLU A 72 -1.11 -32.10 40.38
CA GLU A 72 -2.30 -32.80 39.86
C GLU A 72 -3.59 -32.32 40.55
N ALA A 73 -3.59 -32.22 41.89
CA ALA A 73 -4.72 -31.76 42.68
C ALA A 73 -5.16 -30.30 42.36
N LYS A 74 -4.35 -29.50 41.64
CA LYS A 74 -4.67 -28.12 41.24
C LYS A 74 -5.10 -27.99 39.79
N ILE A 75 -4.99 -29.02 38.96
CA ILE A 75 -5.28 -28.95 37.54
C ILE A 75 -6.71 -28.49 37.28
N GLU A 76 -7.69 -29.19 37.87
CA GLU A 76 -9.12 -28.86 37.68
C GLU A 76 -9.46 -27.46 38.17
N THR A 77 -8.93 -27.07 39.32
CA THR A 77 -9.14 -25.73 39.89
C THR A 77 -8.55 -24.66 38.97
N THR A 78 -7.35 -24.89 38.42
CA THR A 78 -6.69 -23.96 37.49
C THR A 78 -7.47 -23.84 36.17
N ILE A 79 -7.98 -24.94 35.63
CA ILE A 79 -8.83 -24.93 34.42
C ILE A 79 -10.12 -24.13 34.69
N ASN A 80 -10.76 -24.30 35.84
CA ASN A 80 -11.96 -23.55 36.19
C ASN A 80 -11.70 -22.06 36.33
N GLN A 81 -10.57 -21.66 36.93
CA GLN A 81 -10.15 -20.25 37.00
C GLN A 81 -9.85 -19.67 35.60
N LEU A 82 -9.23 -20.43 34.70
CA LEU A 82 -9.03 -20.03 33.31
C LEU A 82 -10.36 -19.81 32.57
N LYS A 83 -11.31 -20.73 32.77
CA LYS A 83 -12.68 -20.59 32.20
C LYS A 83 -13.38 -19.35 32.77
N GLU A 84 -13.27 -19.08 34.09
CA GLU A 84 -13.82 -17.87 34.71
C GLU A 84 -13.19 -16.61 34.08
N LEU A 85 -11.87 -16.61 33.90
CA LEU A 85 -11.14 -15.45 33.34
C LEU A 85 -11.57 -15.08 31.93
N VAL A 86 -11.85 -16.04 31.05
CA VAL A 86 -12.13 -15.77 29.62
C VAL A 86 -13.62 -15.74 29.27
N ASN A 87 -14.50 -16.12 30.23
CA ASN A 87 -15.94 -16.13 30.03
C ASN A 87 -16.61 -14.89 30.66
N ASP A 88 -17.92 -14.90 30.76
CA ASP A 88 -18.76 -13.94 31.50
C ASP A 88 -18.68 -12.48 31.01
N GLY A 89 -18.44 -12.29 29.72
CA GLY A 89 -18.38 -10.95 29.12
C GLY A 89 -17.11 -10.19 29.43
N HIS A 90 -16.02 -10.88 29.80
CA HIS A 90 -14.69 -10.27 29.94
C HIS A 90 -14.07 -10.00 28.57
N LEU A 91 -14.48 -10.74 27.55
CA LEU A 91 -14.19 -10.52 26.13
C LEU A 91 -15.51 -10.23 25.39
N THR A 92 -15.44 -9.51 24.28
CA THR A 92 -16.63 -9.18 23.44
C THR A 92 -17.26 -10.41 22.80
N ILE A 93 -16.47 -11.45 22.57
CA ILE A 93 -16.91 -12.75 22.08
C ILE A 93 -16.59 -13.84 23.10
N LYS A 94 -17.22 -15.00 22.96
CA LYS A 94 -16.85 -16.21 23.70
C LYS A 94 -15.82 -16.99 22.88
N PRO A 95 -14.52 -16.98 23.25
CA PRO A 95 -13.50 -17.67 22.50
C PRO A 95 -13.74 -19.18 22.45
N LYS A 96 -13.42 -19.81 21.34
CA LYS A 96 -13.37 -21.27 21.25
C LYS A 96 -12.02 -21.72 21.81
N ILE A 97 -12.04 -22.45 22.93
CA ILE A 97 -10.84 -22.83 23.67
C ILE A 97 -10.98 -24.28 24.17
N ASP A 98 -9.93 -25.07 23.93
CA ASP A 98 -9.75 -26.36 24.55
C ASP A 98 -8.75 -26.27 25.70
N TYR A 99 -9.02 -26.96 26.81
CA TYR A 99 -8.17 -27.04 27.99
C TYR A 99 -7.78 -28.50 28.20
N LEU A 100 -6.50 -28.79 28.03
CA LEU A 100 -5.98 -30.17 28.07
C LEU A 100 -5.03 -30.33 29.25
N ASP A 101 -5.28 -31.33 30.10
CA ASP A 101 -4.29 -31.81 31.06
C ASP A 101 -3.29 -32.71 30.32
N CYS A 102 -2.03 -32.31 30.36
CA CYS A 102 -0.94 -33.00 29.66
C CYS A 102 0.16 -33.36 30.66
N ILE A 103 0.91 -34.43 30.38
CA ILE A 103 2.00 -34.91 31.22
C ILE A 103 3.31 -34.84 30.43
N TYR A 104 4.37 -34.32 31.07
CA TYR A 104 5.72 -34.35 30.56
C TYR A 104 6.66 -34.88 31.66
N GLY A 105 7.24 -36.07 31.42
CA GLY A 105 7.93 -36.82 32.48
C GLY A 105 6.96 -37.25 33.58
N ASP A 106 7.19 -36.79 34.78
CA ASP A 106 6.35 -37.02 35.98
C ASP A 106 5.49 -35.79 36.37
N LYS A 107 5.48 -34.75 35.53
CA LYS A 107 4.81 -33.47 35.84
C LYS A 107 3.66 -33.18 34.92
N HIS A 108 2.55 -32.71 35.49
CA HIS A 108 1.41 -32.20 34.75
C HIS A 108 1.61 -30.76 34.31
N TYR A 109 1.06 -30.39 33.17
CA TYR A 109 0.91 -29.03 32.69
C TYR A 109 -0.41 -28.88 31.94
N ILE A 110 -0.93 -27.66 31.88
CA ILE A 110 -2.17 -27.38 31.14
C ILE A 110 -1.80 -26.77 29.79
N LEU A 111 -2.31 -27.40 28.72
CA LEU A 111 -2.26 -26.83 27.37
C LEU A 111 -3.61 -26.19 27.06
N VAL A 112 -3.59 -24.87 26.85
CA VAL A 112 -4.76 -24.10 26.40
C VAL A 112 -4.61 -23.88 24.90
N VAL A 113 -5.57 -24.41 24.11
CA VAL A 113 -5.63 -24.25 22.66
C VAL A 113 -6.69 -23.20 22.35
N VAL A 114 -6.29 -22.07 21.82
CA VAL A 114 -7.17 -20.96 21.48
C VAL A 114 -7.34 -20.93 19.96
N TYR A 115 -8.58 -21.11 19.50
CA TYR A 115 -8.92 -21.05 18.09
C TYR A 115 -9.34 -19.64 17.67
N GLU A 116 -9.31 -19.37 16.37
CA GLU A 116 -9.86 -18.14 15.81
C GLU A 116 -11.33 -17.96 16.23
N GLY A 117 -11.70 -16.76 16.63
CA GLY A 117 -13.08 -16.40 16.96
C GLY A 117 -13.98 -16.29 15.73
N ASP A 118 -15.28 -16.28 15.94
CA ASP A 118 -16.26 -16.04 14.88
C ASP A 118 -16.42 -14.54 14.56
N ASP A 119 -15.91 -13.67 15.43
CA ASP A 119 -15.86 -12.22 15.29
C ASP A 119 -14.60 -11.66 15.96
N TYR A 120 -14.28 -10.38 15.71
CA TYR A 120 -13.10 -9.77 16.34
C TYR A 120 -13.31 -9.59 17.84
N CYS A 121 -12.24 -9.87 18.57
CA CYS A 121 -12.25 -9.96 20.02
C CYS A 121 -11.63 -8.70 20.66
N GLU A 122 -12.34 -8.12 21.64
CA GLU A 122 -11.84 -7.06 22.49
C GLU A 122 -11.94 -7.44 23.97
N ILE A 123 -11.00 -6.97 24.77
CA ILE A 123 -11.17 -6.99 26.23
C ILE A 123 -12.19 -5.93 26.60
N THR A 124 -13.12 -6.27 27.48
CA THR A 124 -14.17 -5.35 27.93
C THR A 124 -13.78 -4.65 29.25
N ASP A 125 -14.46 -3.54 29.57
CA ASP A 125 -14.37 -2.91 30.89
C ASP A 125 -14.73 -3.87 32.03
N ARG A 126 -15.65 -4.81 31.77
CA ARG A 126 -16.02 -5.85 32.73
C ARG A 126 -14.84 -6.78 33.04
N GLY A 127 -14.08 -7.18 32.01
CA GLY A 127 -12.86 -7.98 32.19
C GLY A 127 -11.81 -7.26 33.01
N ILE A 128 -11.60 -5.97 32.75
CA ILE A 128 -10.66 -5.15 33.54
C ILE A 128 -11.10 -5.03 34.99
N LYS A 129 -12.38 -4.75 35.23
CA LYS A 129 -12.95 -4.67 36.61
C LYS A 129 -12.85 -6.01 37.36
N PHE A 130 -13.05 -7.12 36.63
CA PHE A 130 -12.89 -8.46 37.23
C PHE A 130 -11.45 -8.67 37.72
N ILE A 131 -10.44 -8.37 36.89
CA ILE A 131 -9.03 -8.51 37.29
C ILE A 131 -8.70 -7.61 38.48
N LYS A 132 -9.12 -6.34 38.47
CA LYS A 132 -8.92 -5.40 39.56
C LYS A 132 -9.49 -5.95 40.88
N ARG A 133 -10.75 -6.40 40.86
CA ARG A 133 -11.40 -7.00 42.00
C ARG A 133 -10.63 -8.23 42.55
N LYS A 134 -10.20 -9.14 41.65
CA LYS A 134 -9.43 -10.33 42.04
C LYS A 134 -8.07 -9.96 42.69
N LEU A 135 -7.39 -8.93 42.20
CA LEU A 135 -6.16 -8.42 42.81
C LEU A 135 -6.42 -7.84 44.22
N GLU A 136 -7.49 -7.06 44.38
CA GLU A 136 -7.89 -6.47 45.67
C GLU A 136 -8.27 -7.56 46.72
N GLU A 137 -9.09 -8.54 46.31
CA GLU A 137 -9.50 -9.68 47.14
C GLU A 137 -8.27 -10.45 47.69
N ASN A 138 -7.21 -10.53 46.89
CA ASN A 138 -5.96 -11.22 47.26
C ASN A 138 -4.87 -10.28 47.80
N LYS A 139 -5.22 -9.04 48.14
CA LYS A 139 -4.32 -8.02 48.72
C LYS A 139 -3.06 -7.76 47.87
N ARG A 140 -3.19 -7.89 46.54
CA ARG A 140 -2.11 -7.60 45.57
C ARG A 140 -2.13 -6.13 45.23
N LYS A 141 -0.93 -5.53 45.07
CA LYS A 141 -0.73 -4.12 44.67
C LYS A 141 -0.35 -3.97 43.18
N ASP A 142 -0.46 -5.06 42.43
CA ASP A 142 -0.09 -5.05 41.01
C ASP A 142 -1.04 -4.15 40.21
N GLU A 143 -0.47 -3.34 39.35
CA GLU A 143 -1.23 -2.44 38.46
C GLU A 143 -1.81 -3.19 37.29
N VAL A 144 -3.07 -2.92 36.93
CA VAL A 144 -3.70 -3.43 35.72
C VAL A 144 -3.37 -2.51 34.56
N LYS A 145 -2.55 -2.99 33.63
CA LYS A 145 -2.02 -2.24 32.48
C LYS A 145 -2.75 -2.53 31.17
N ILE A 146 -3.73 -3.44 31.17
CA ILE A 146 -4.55 -3.71 29.98
C ILE A 146 -5.68 -2.70 29.87
N GLU A 147 -6.11 -2.47 28.64
CA GLU A 147 -7.20 -1.55 28.28
C GLU A 147 -8.35 -2.30 27.63
N ALA A 148 -9.55 -1.69 27.62
CA ALA A 148 -10.72 -2.20 26.93
C ALA A 148 -10.57 -1.93 25.41
N THR A 149 -9.98 -2.89 24.70
CA THR A 149 -9.68 -2.81 23.28
C THR A 149 -9.27 -4.18 22.72
N ALA A 150 -9.07 -4.26 21.42
CA ALA A 150 -8.52 -5.44 20.76
C ALA A 150 -6.99 -5.57 21.00
N TYR A 151 -6.55 -6.81 21.08
CA TYR A 151 -5.14 -7.18 21.09
C TYR A 151 -4.82 -8.11 19.95
N ILE A 152 -3.59 -8.03 19.45
CA ILE A 152 -3.06 -8.90 18.39
C ILE A 152 -1.72 -9.47 18.81
N ARG A 153 -1.35 -10.59 18.21
CA ARG A 153 -0.03 -11.19 18.41
C ARG A 153 0.96 -10.65 17.38
N VAL A 154 2.08 -10.12 17.83
CA VAL A 154 3.20 -9.69 16.99
C VAL A 154 4.44 -10.38 17.52
N GLU A 155 5.01 -11.26 16.74
CA GLU A 155 6.07 -12.17 17.17
C GLU A 155 5.65 -12.93 18.45
N ARG A 156 6.26 -12.64 19.60
CA ARG A 156 5.95 -13.25 20.89
C ARG A 156 5.13 -12.36 21.83
N ASP A 157 4.84 -11.12 21.45
CA ASP A 157 4.12 -10.17 22.29
C ASP A 157 2.66 -10.03 21.87
N SER A 158 1.77 -10.04 22.87
CA SER A 158 0.39 -9.63 22.68
C SER A 158 0.29 -8.12 22.91
N ILE A 159 0.19 -7.34 21.83
CA ILE A 159 0.17 -5.88 21.86
C ILE A 159 -1.22 -5.32 21.65
N LYS A 160 -1.47 -4.11 22.13
CA LYS A 160 -2.68 -3.36 21.85
C LYS A 160 -2.77 -3.08 20.35
N ALA A 161 -3.88 -3.43 19.74
CA ALA A 161 -4.11 -3.13 18.34
C ALA A 161 -4.28 -1.61 18.15
N ASN A 162 -3.59 -1.05 17.19
CA ASN A 162 -3.81 0.33 16.75
C ASN A 162 -5.06 0.44 15.87
N TYR A 163 -5.48 1.67 15.53
CA TYR A 163 -6.71 1.89 14.78
C TYR A 163 -6.73 1.19 13.41
N ILE A 164 -5.59 1.07 12.72
CA ILE A 164 -5.46 0.37 11.44
C ILE A 164 -5.68 -1.13 11.62
N GLN A 165 -5.09 -1.70 12.68
CA GLN A 165 -5.21 -3.11 13.00
C GLN A 165 -6.63 -3.47 13.43
N ILE A 166 -7.29 -2.57 14.22
CA ILE A 166 -8.71 -2.72 14.58
C ILE A 166 -9.59 -2.68 13.33
N ASP A 167 -9.34 -1.76 12.40
CA ASP A 167 -10.07 -1.70 11.14
C ASP A 167 -9.87 -2.97 10.29
N ALA A 168 -8.66 -3.49 10.23
CA ALA A 168 -8.36 -4.76 9.57
C ALA A 168 -9.07 -5.96 10.23
N LEU A 169 -9.13 -6.00 11.57
CA LEU A 169 -9.89 -7.02 12.30
C LEU A 169 -11.39 -6.93 12.02
N LYS A 170 -11.97 -5.73 12.06
CA LYS A 170 -13.38 -5.51 11.72
C LYS A 170 -13.70 -6.01 10.32
N ARG A 171 -12.84 -5.75 9.35
CA ARG A 171 -13.02 -6.27 7.98
C ARG A 171 -12.90 -7.77 7.91
N LYS A 172 -11.92 -8.36 8.62
CA LYS A 172 -11.71 -9.81 8.64
C LYS A 172 -12.94 -10.56 9.14
N PHE A 173 -13.52 -10.11 10.25
CA PHE A 173 -14.59 -10.83 10.93
C PHE A 173 -16.00 -10.37 10.53
N CYS A 174 -16.21 -9.09 10.37
CA CYS A 174 -17.54 -8.54 10.09
C CYS A 174 -17.92 -8.61 8.61
N LYS A 175 -17.07 -9.14 7.73
CA LYS A 175 -17.27 -9.20 6.27
C LYS A 175 -17.70 -7.84 5.69
N TYR A 176 -17.30 -6.76 6.38
CA TYR A 176 -17.61 -5.41 5.94
C TYR A 176 -16.84 -5.10 4.67
N SER A 177 -17.55 -4.74 3.63
CA SER A 177 -16.97 -4.18 2.43
C SER A 177 -17.73 -2.90 2.09
N PHE A 178 -17.00 -1.80 1.97
CA PHE A 178 -17.57 -0.53 1.50
C PHE A 178 -18.32 -0.68 0.17
N LEU A 179 -17.85 -1.56 -0.70
CA LEU A 179 -18.47 -1.77 -2.01
C LEU A 179 -19.81 -2.50 -1.94
N SER A 180 -20.00 -3.37 -0.94
CA SER A 180 -21.29 -4.04 -0.71
C SER A 180 -22.33 -3.13 -0.06
N ASP A 181 -21.90 -2.00 0.53
CA ASP A 181 -22.83 -1.08 1.17
C ASP A 181 -23.72 -0.38 0.15
N VAL A 182 -24.89 -0.01 0.64
CA VAL A 182 -25.86 0.81 -0.09
C VAL A 182 -25.34 2.24 -0.17
N ASN A 183 -25.32 2.79 -1.37
CA ASN A 183 -25.01 4.21 -1.54
C ASN A 183 -26.19 5.08 -1.09
N ASP A 184 -25.94 6.04 -0.22
CA ASP A 184 -27.02 6.86 0.39
C ASP A 184 -27.76 7.75 -0.62
N THR A 185 -27.15 8.06 -1.75
CA THR A 185 -27.65 9.02 -2.72
C THR A 185 -27.97 8.42 -4.08
N ALA A 186 -27.16 7.47 -4.56
CA ALA A 186 -27.35 6.86 -5.87
C ALA A 186 -28.52 5.89 -5.91
N THR A 187 -29.27 5.94 -6.99
CA THR A 187 -30.44 5.11 -7.28
C THR A 187 -30.23 4.24 -8.52
N GLU A 188 -31.22 3.41 -8.84
CA GLU A 188 -31.26 2.66 -10.10
C GLU A 188 -31.12 3.54 -11.35
N ASP A 189 -31.54 4.82 -11.28
CA ASP A 189 -31.45 5.76 -12.40
C ASP A 189 -30.00 6.21 -12.69
N ASP A 190 -29.11 6.08 -11.72
CA ASP A 190 -27.72 6.49 -11.82
C ASP A 190 -26.81 5.38 -12.39
N LEU A 191 -27.38 4.19 -12.60
CA LEU A 191 -26.71 3.07 -13.27
C LEU A 191 -26.99 3.10 -14.78
N ASN A 192 -25.94 3.03 -15.58
CA ASN A 192 -26.06 3.17 -17.03
C ASN A 192 -26.24 1.81 -17.70
N LEU A 193 -27.39 1.62 -18.39
CA LEU A 193 -27.71 0.36 -19.06
C LEU A 193 -26.67 -0.03 -20.11
N ALA A 194 -26.20 0.92 -20.93
CA ALA A 194 -25.24 0.62 -22.00
C ALA A 194 -23.89 0.15 -21.44
N ILE A 195 -23.42 0.72 -20.32
CA ILE A 195 -22.21 0.28 -19.61
C ILE A 195 -22.37 -1.13 -19.06
N MET A 196 -23.52 -1.45 -18.45
CA MET A 196 -23.81 -2.80 -17.95
C MET A 196 -23.87 -3.83 -19.08
N GLN A 197 -24.49 -3.47 -20.20
CA GLN A 197 -24.54 -4.33 -21.39
C GLN A 197 -23.15 -4.56 -21.99
N GLU A 198 -22.35 -3.51 -22.12
CA GLU A 198 -20.96 -3.61 -22.59
C GLU A 198 -20.12 -4.51 -21.68
N TYR A 199 -20.25 -4.36 -20.37
CA TYR A 199 -19.62 -5.26 -19.41
C TYR A 199 -20.03 -6.73 -19.63
N CYS A 200 -21.33 -6.99 -19.81
CA CYS A 200 -21.82 -8.35 -20.09
C CYS A 200 -21.25 -8.94 -21.40
N ILE A 201 -21.13 -8.12 -22.43
CA ILE A 201 -20.53 -8.53 -23.71
C ILE A 201 -19.05 -8.88 -23.52
N ARG A 202 -18.28 -8.00 -22.91
CA ARG A 202 -16.83 -8.18 -22.70
C ARG A 202 -16.50 -9.38 -21.80
N THR A 203 -17.34 -9.64 -20.82
CA THR A 203 -17.13 -10.75 -19.87
C THR A 203 -17.77 -12.07 -20.28
N GLY A 204 -18.38 -12.13 -21.47
CA GLY A 204 -19.02 -13.34 -22.02
C GLY A 204 -20.22 -13.81 -21.19
N LYS A 205 -20.91 -12.92 -20.47
CA LYS A 205 -22.13 -13.25 -19.74
C LYS A 205 -23.25 -13.69 -20.70
N ASN A 206 -24.23 -14.43 -20.16
CA ASN A 206 -25.34 -14.96 -20.95
C ASN A 206 -25.96 -13.88 -21.87
N PRO A 207 -26.08 -14.13 -23.19
CA PRO A 207 -26.66 -13.17 -24.14
C PRO A 207 -28.06 -12.67 -23.78
N SER A 208 -28.84 -13.44 -22.99
CA SER A 208 -30.14 -13.00 -22.49
C SER A 208 -30.06 -11.74 -21.62
N PHE A 209 -28.90 -11.48 -20.95
CA PHE A 209 -28.70 -10.31 -20.13
C PHE A 209 -28.77 -9.00 -20.93
N GLN A 210 -28.42 -9.02 -22.21
CA GLN A 210 -28.51 -7.85 -23.09
C GLN A 210 -29.95 -7.40 -23.38
N LYS A 211 -30.94 -8.27 -23.11
CA LYS A 211 -32.36 -7.99 -23.33
C LYS A 211 -33.10 -7.51 -22.07
N LEU A 212 -32.41 -7.56 -20.93
CA LEU A 212 -32.99 -7.11 -19.66
C LEU A 212 -33.08 -5.59 -19.62
N ASP A 213 -34.07 -5.09 -18.91
CA ASP A 213 -34.12 -3.66 -18.61
C ASP A 213 -33.02 -3.27 -17.61
N ARG A 214 -32.92 -1.96 -17.31
CA ARG A 214 -31.87 -1.43 -16.44
C ARG A 214 -31.93 -2.03 -15.03
N VAL A 215 -33.09 -2.14 -14.45
CA VAL A 215 -33.29 -2.63 -13.07
C VAL A 215 -32.97 -4.11 -12.97
N GLU A 216 -33.56 -4.90 -13.87
CA GLU A 216 -33.35 -6.35 -13.94
C GLU A 216 -31.86 -6.69 -14.15
N LEU A 217 -31.18 -5.97 -15.05
CA LEU A 217 -29.76 -6.17 -15.31
C LEU A 217 -28.90 -5.78 -14.10
N ALA A 218 -29.20 -4.64 -13.47
CA ALA A 218 -28.47 -4.19 -12.30
C ALA A 218 -28.62 -5.16 -11.10
N GLU A 219 -29.80 -5.77 -10.92
CA GLU A 219 -30.02 -6.83 -9.94
C GLU A 219 -29.14 -8.05 -10.23
N ARG A 220 -29.13 -8.52 -11.47
CA ARG A 220 -28.31 -9.68 -11.89
C ARG A 220 -26.83 -9.46 -11.74
N LEU A 221 -26.41 -8.19 -11.77
CA LEU A 221 -25.02 -7.78 -11.59
C LEU A 221 -24.68 -7.40 -10.14
N ASN A 222 -25.59 -7.58 -9.17
CA ASN A 222 -25.45 -7.17 -7.77
C ASN A 222 -25.16 -5.67 -7.59
N ALA A 223 -25.61 -4.85 -8.53
CA ALA A 223 -25.42 -3.42 -8.53
C ALA A 223 -26.50 -2.66 -7.74
N LEU A 224 -27.61 -3.32 -7.42
CA LEU A 224 -28.72 -2.76 -6.65
C LEU A 224 -28.93 -3.50 -5.32
N SER A 225 -29.31 -2.74 -4.32
CA SER A 225 -29.76 -3.25 -3.03
C SER A 225 -31.28 -3.47 -3.05
N SER A 226 -31.75 -4.27 -2.08
CA SER A 226 -33.20 -4.41 -1.82
C SER A 226 -33.80 -3.19 -1.11
N HIS A 227 -32.98 -2.22 -0.68
CA HIS A 227 -33.41 -1.04 0.03
C HIS A 227 -34.15 -0.06 -0.89
N LEU A 228 -35.37 0.29 -0.48
CA LEU A 228 -36.18 1.32 -1.13
C LEU A 228 -36.12 2.62 -0.31
N LYS A 229 -35.83 3.73 -0.98
CA LYS A 229 -35.97 5.09 -0.42
C LYS A 229 -36.69 5.94 -1.47
N ASP A 230 -37.75 6.60 -1.05
CA ASP A 230 -38.59 7.43 -1.94
C ASP A 230 -39.14 6.65 -3.16
N GLY A 231 -39.45 5.36 -2.96
CA GLY A 231 -39.99 4.50 -4.02
C GLY A 231 -38.98 4.01 -5.05
N LYS A 232 -37.70 4.37 -4.93
CA LYS A 232 -36.59 3.92 -5.80
C LYS A 232 -35.63 3.01 -5.06
N ARG A 233 -35.08 2.04 -5.77
CA ARG A 233 -34.00 1.19 -5.24
C ARG A 233 -32.69 1.95 -5.18
N ARG A 234 -31.92 1.70 -4.14
CA ARG A 234 -30.57 2.27 -3.98
C ARG A 234 -29.54 1.39 -4.67
N ALA A 235 -28.61 2.03 -5.36
CA ALA A 235 -27.43 1.37 -5.88
C ALA A 235 -26.48 0.97 -4.74
N THR A 236 -25.75 -0.12 -4.92
CA THR A 236 -24.59 -0.43 -4.08
C THR A 236 -23.41 0.44 -4.50
N ASN A 237 -22.44 0.67 -3.60
CA ASN A 237 -21.20 1.37 -3.99
C ASN A 237 -20.46 0.62 -5.11
N TYR A 238 -20.52 -0.72 -5.11
CA TYR A 238 -20.04 -1.55 -6.23
C TYR A 238 -20.73 -1.20 -7.54
N GLY A 239 -22.08 -1.14 -7.52
CA GLY A 239 -22.88 -0.78 -8.69
C GLY A 239 -22.51 0.59 -9.23
N VAL A 240 -22.34 1.56 -8.34
CA VAL A 240 -21.91 2.92 -8.70
C VAL A 240 -20.52 2.89 -9.35
N LEU A 241 -19.53 2.26 -8.74
CA LEU A 241 -18.15 2.20 -9.26
C LEU A 241 -18.05 1.49 -10.61
N MET A 242 -18.85 0.44 -10.80
CA MET A 242 -18.76 -0.38 -12.01
C MET A 242 -19.61 0.16 -13.16
N PHE A 243 -20.76 0.80 -12.87
CA PHE A 243 -21.79 1.02 -13.87
C PHE A 243 -22.37 2.44 -13.92
N SER A 244 -21.94 3.37 -13.04
CA SER A 244 -22.31 4.78 -13.18
C SER A 244 -21.40 5.48 -14.19
N LEU A 245 -21.95 6.44 -14.95
CA LEU A 245 -21.14 7.32 -15.82
C LEU A 245 -20.22 8.23 -15.02
N ASN A 246 -20.63 8.62 -13.82
CA ASN A 246 -19.93 9.58 -12.97
C ASN A 246 -19.89 9.07 -11.52
N PRO A 247 -19.16 7.97 -11.22
CA PRO A 247 -19.10 7.43 -9.88
C PRO A 247 -18.59 8.42 -8.84
N GLU A 248 -17.75 9.38 -9.26
CA GLU A 248 -17.18 10.43 -8.41
C GLU A 248 -18.22 11.40 -7.83
N LYS A 249 -19.44 11.41 -8.35
CA LYS A 249 -20.56 12.18 -7.76
C LYS A 249 -21.11 11.56 -6.49
N TYR A 250 -20.95 10.25 -6.32
CA TYR A 250 -21.52 9.44 -5.26
C TYR A 250 -20.46 8.89 -4.31
N ILE A 251 -19.27 8.69 -4.83
CA ILE A 251 -18.09 8.20 -4.10
C ILE A 251 -16.97 9.19 -4.36
N GLU A 252 -16.71 10.05 -3.38
CA GLU A 252 -15.76 11.13 -3.51
C GLU A 252 -14.36 10.59 -3.87
N ASN A 253 -13.71 11.24 -4.81
CA ASN A 253 -12.40 10.85 -5.33
C ASN A 253 -12.33 9.42 -5.95
N ALA A 254 -13.46 8.89 -6.44
CA ALA A 254 -13.49 7.64 -7.22
C ALA A 254 -12.94 7.85 -8.64
N TYR A 255 -11.78 8.47 -8.79
CA TYR A 255 -11.08 8.70 -10.05
C TYR A 255 -9.59 8.40 -9.91
N THR A 256 -8.90 8.35 -11.03
CA THR A 256 -7.45 8.14 -11.11
C THR A 256 -6.78 9.40 -11.65
N HIS A 257 -5.82 9.92 -10.90
CA HIS A 257 -5.00 11.07 -11.28
C HIS A 257 -3.64 10.63 -11.80
N ILE A 258 -3.23 11.13 -12.97
CA ILE A 258 -1.90 10.91 -13.51
C ILE A 258 -1.22 12.25 -13.75
N LEU A 259 0.00 12.41 -13.25
CA LEU A 259 0.85 13.55 -13.54
C LEU A 259 2.08 13.09 -14.32
N ILE A 260 2.18 13.50 -15.59
CA ILE A 260 3.34 13.16 -16.42
C ILE A 260 4.30 14.35 -16.47
N GLU A 261 5.53 14.11 -16.02
CA GLU A 261 6.62 15.05 -16.07
C GLU A 261 7.55 14.74 -17.27
N THR A 262 7.75 15.72 -18.11
CA THR A 262 8.64 15.62 -19.26
C THR A 262 9.57 16.83 -19.31
N PHE A 263 10.61 16.75 -20.15
CA PHE A 263 11.49 17.89 -20.42
C PHE A 263 11.26 18.41 -21.85
N ASN A 264 11.12 19.72 -21.98
CA ASN A 264 11.19 20.41 -23.25
C ASN A 264 12.51 21.20 -23.29
N GLY A 265 13.56 20.55 -23.78
CA GLY A 265 14.93 21.06 -23.62
C GLY A 265 15.35 21.04 -22.14
N VAL A 266 15.56 22.21 -21.53
CA VAL A 266 15.95 22.36 -20.11
C VAL A 266 14.73 22.59 -19.22
N GLU A 267 13.58 22.84 -19.79
CA GLU A 267 12.38 23.24 -19.06
C GLU A 267 11.53 22.01 -18.69
N LYS A 268 11.20 21.89 -17.40
CA LYS A 268 10.33 20.83 -16.87
C LYS A 268 8.88 21.17 -17.17
N VAL A 269 8.19 20.27 -17.86
CA VAL A 269 6.77 20.40 -18.20
C VAL A 269 5.99 19.29 -17.49
N ARG A 270 4.88 19.65 -16.83
CA ARG A 270 3.99 18.73 -16.15
C ARG A 270 2.61 18.76 -16.81
N LYS A 271 2.09 17.60 -17.13
CA LYS A 271 0.76 17.44 -17.72
C LYS A 271 -0.10 16.55 -16.83
N PRO A 272 -1.15 17.10 -16.19
CA PRO A 272 -2.11 16.32 -15.42
C PRO A 272 -3.17 15.69 -16.33
N TYR A 273 -3.64 14.50 -15.94
CA TYR A 273 -4.77 13.79 -16.54
C TYR A 273 -5.62 13.20 -15.41
N ASP A 274 -6.93 13.47 -15.45
CA ASP A 274 -7.90 12.89 -14.52
C ASP A 274 -8.83 11.95 -15.27
N PHE A 275 -8.93 10.71 -14.80
CA PHE A 275 -9.78 9.70 -15.42
C PHE A 275 -10.98 9.39 -14.54
N TYR A 276 -12.11 9.85 -14.99
CA TYR A 276 -13.44 9.66 -14.39
C TYR A 276 -14.19 8.52 -15.08
N GLY A 277 -15.32 8.11 -14.45
CA GLY A 277 -16.22 7.08 -14.96
C GLY A 277 -16.00 5.71 -14.31
N PRO A 278 -16.61 4.65 -14.83
CA PRO A 278 -16.50 3.30 -14.29
C PRO A 278 -15.05 2.88 -14.06
N VAL A 279 -14.80 2.18 -12.95
CA VAL A 279 -13.43 1.82 -12.53
C VAL A 279 -12.65 1.06 -13.61
N TRP A 280 -13.31 0.15 -14.31
CA TRP A 280 -12.68 -0.63 -15.39
C TRP A 280 -12.39 0.22 -16.65
N VAL A 281 -13.15 1.28 -16.88
CA VAL A 281 -12.87 2.26 -17.94
C VAL A 281 -11.67 3.13 -17.57
N GLN A 282 -11.53 3.47 -16.28
CA GLN A 282 -10.36 4.19 -15.79
C GLN A 282 -9.08 3.38 -16.02
N ILE A 283 -9.08 2.07 -15.67
CA ILE A 283 -7.93 1.18 -15.92
C ILE A 283 -7.54 1.19 -17.41
N GLN A 284 -8.51 1.05 -18.29
CA GLN A 284 -8.25 1.08 -19.74
C GLN A 284 -7.62 2.41 -20.18
N LYS A 285 -8.16 3.53 -19.75
CA LYS A 285 -7.61 4.86 -20.07
C LYS A 285 -6.18 5.06 -19.55
N VAL A 286 -5.87 4.54 -18.35
CA VAL A 286 -4.50 4.55 -17.80
C VAL A 286 -3.56 3.74 -18.69
N TRP A 287 -3.99 2.56 -19.14
CA TRP A 287 -3.20 1.73 -20.06
C TRP A 287 -2.95 2.44 -21.39
N ASP A 288 -3.97 3.11 -21.94
CA ASP A 288 -3.85 3.86 -23.20
C ASP A 288 -2.85 5.04 -23.07
N ILE A 289 -2.84 5.72 -21.92
CA ILE A 289 -1.86 6.77 -21.61
C ILE A 289 -0.45 6.18 -21.52
N PHE A 290 -0.28 5.03 -20.86
CA PHE A 290 1.02 4.39 -20.77
C PHE A 290 1.55 3.99 -22.15
N ASP A 291 0.71 3.39 -22.96
CA ASP A 291 1.10 2.96 -24.30
C ASP A 291 1.41 4.15 -25.23
N THR A 292 0.73 5.28 -25.03
CA THR A 292 0.87 6.44 -25.93
C THR A 292 2.01 7.38 -25.51
N PHE A 293 2.19 7.60 -24.21
CA PHE A 293 3.07 8.68 -23.72
C PHE A 293 4.21 8.22 -22.80
N VAL A 294 4.10 7.05 -22.18
CA VAL A 294 5.04 6.61 -21.16
C VAL A 294 6.00 5.56 -21.68
N ILE A 295 5.48 4.54 -22.36
CA ILE A 295 6.30 3.45 -22.89
C ILE A 295 7.01 3.93 -24.14
N GLN A 296 8.34 3.86 -24.11
CA GLN A 296 9.20 4.26 -25.23
C GLN A 296 10.11 3.11 -25.62
N GLU A 297 10.41 3.04 -26.90
CA GLU A 297 11.30 2.05 -27.49
C GLU A 297 12.46 2.74 -28.20
N SER A 298 13.65 2.19 -28.05
CA SER A 298 14.81 2.60 -28.82
C SER A 298 15.53 1.40 -29.43
N PHE A 299 16.34 1.64 -30.42
CA PHE A 299 17.12 0.61 -31.10
C PHE A 299 18.60 0.91 -30.91
N THR A 300 19.34 -0.01 -30.31
CA THR A 300 20.80 0.07 -30.26
C THR A 300 21.38 -0.58 -31.50
N LYS A 301 22.46 -0.02 -32.05
CA LYS A 301 23.26 -0.64 -33.11
C LYS A 301 24.63 -1.05 -32.60
N PRO A 302 24.80 -2.09 -31.82
CA PRO A 302 26.08 -2.72 -31.62
C PRO A 302 26.18 -3.93 -32.55
N GLY A 303 26.83 -3.77 -33.67
CA GLY A 303 27.09 -4.86 -34.63
C GLY A 303 25.90 -5.24 -35.54
N TRP A 304 25.81 -6.54 -35.88
CA TRP A 304 24.84 -7.10 -36.82
C TRP A 304 23.43 -7.34 -36.28
N LEU A 305 23.22 -7.16 -34.95
CA LEU A 305 21.94 -7.39 -34.29
C LEU A 305 21.39 -6.09 -33.71
N ASN A 306 20.25 -5.62 -34.22
CA ASN A 306 19.49 -4.53 -33.59
C ASN A 306 18.85 -5.04 -32.31
N LYS A 307 19.31 -4.60 -31.14
CA LYS A 307 18.66 -4.88 -29.86
C LYS A 307 17.56 -3.81 -29.65
N LYS A 308 16.31 -4.25 -29.54
CA LYS A 308 15.19 -3.41 -29.15
C LYS A 308 15.23 -3.22 -27.64
N LEU A 309 15.28 -1.99 -27.20
CA LEU A 309 15.34 -1.62 -25.79
C LEU A 309 14.06 -0.83 -25.44
N LYS A 310 13.40 -1.21 -24.35
CA LYS A 310 12.22 -0.51 -23.80
C LYS A 310 12.57 0.13 -22.47
N ASN A 311 12.02 1.31 -22.21
CA ASN A 311 12.16 1.93 -20.89
C ASN A 311 11.39 1.15 -19.83
N TYR A 312 10.17 0.69 -20.14
CA TYR A 312 9.31 -0.11 -19.26
C TYR A 312 8.67 -1.27 -20.05
N PRO A 313 8.55 -2.46 -19.45
CA PRO A 313 7.72 -3.52 -20.01
C PRO A 313 6.25 -3.19 -19.79
N GLN A 314 5.46 -3.26 -20.86
CA GLN A 314 4.03 -2.91 -20.88
C GLN A 314 3.24 -3.69 -19.82
N LYS A 315 3.50 -5.02 -19.71
CA LYS A 315 2.80 -5.88 -18.77
C LYS A 315 2.97 -5.40 -17.31
N ALA A 316 4.19 -5.02 -16.91
CA ALA A 316 4.47 -4.57 -15.55
C ALA A 316 3.74 -3.26 -15.20
N LEU A 317 3.74 -2.26 -16.09
CA LEU A 317 3.02 -1.00 -15.85
C LEU A 317 1.51 -1.20 -15.80
N ARG A 318 0.95 -2.01 -16.70
CA ARG A 318 -0.48 -2.31 -16.73
C ARG A 318 -0.95 -3.02 -15.48
N GLU A 319 -0.20 -4.04 -15.05
CA GLU A 319 -0.49 -4.77 -13.82
C GLU A 319 -0.38 -3.88 -12.58
N ALA A 320 0.67 -3.06 -12.47
CA ALA A 320 0.83 -2.12 -11.36
C ALA A 320 -0.30 -1.09 -11.29
N ALA A 321 -0.75 -0.56 -12.42
CA ALA A 321 -1.89 0.37 -12.49
C ALA A 321 -3.21 -0.30 -12.07
N ALA A 322 -3.48 -1.50 -12.60
CA ALA A 322 -4.67 -2.26 -12.24
C ALA A 322 -4.67 -2.59 -10.74
N ASN A 323 -3.52 -3.00 -10.18
CA ASN A 323 -3.36 -3.26 -8.75
C ASN A 323 -3.57 -1.99 -7.91
N ALA A 324 -3.03 -0.84 -8.31
CA ALA A 324 -3.24 0.41 -7.60
C ALA A 324 -4.73 0.77 -7.53
N ILE A 325 -5.48 0.63 -8.62
CA ILE A 325 -6.91 0.93 -8.68
C ILE A 325 -7.72 -0.13 -7.91
N PHE A 326 -7.36 -1.41 -8.05
CA PHE A 326 -8.04 -2.52 -7.37
C PHE A 326 -7.88 -2.49 -5.85
N HIS A 327 -6.69 -2.10 -5.34
CA HIS A 327 -6.39 -2.05 -3.91
C HIS A 327 -6.68 -0.71 -3.23
N LYS A 328 -7.25 0.26 -3.96
CA LYS A 328 -7.66 1.55 -3.39
C LYS A 328 -8.77 1.37 -2.35
N ARG A 329 -8.67 2.10 -1.24
CA ARG A 329 -9.79 2.31 -0.30
C ARG A 329 -10.73 3.38 -0.85
N TYR A 330 -11.88 2.95 -1.38
CA TYR A 330 -12.88 3.86 -1.94
C TYR A 330 -13.70 4.62 -0.90
N ASP A 331 -13.59 4.25 0.38
CA ASP A 331 -14.14 4.97 1.54
C ASP A 331 -13.24 6.14 2.02
N LEU A 332 -12.08 6.34 1.39
CA LEU A 332 -11.19 7.47 1.69
C LEU A 332 -11.27 8.55 0.61
N TYR A 333 -11.18 9.81 1.06
CA TYR A 333 -11.27 11.02 0.22
C TYR A 333 -9.97 11.33 -0.55
N ARG A 334 -9.38 10.33 -1.18
CA ARG A 334 -8.15 10.48 -1.99
C ARG A 334 -8.22 9.64 -3.26
N PRO A 335 -7.81 10.17 -4.43
CA PRO A 335 -7.73 9.39 -5.66
C PRO A 335 -6.56 8.41 -5.62
N VAL A 336 -6.46 7.52 -6.62
CA VAL A 336 -5.19 6.88 -6.97
C VAL A 336 -4.34 7.94 -7.68
N GLU A 337 -3.11 8.12 -7.23
CA GLU A 337 -2.18 9.05 -7.86
C GLU A 337 -1.05 8.30 -8.56
N ILE A 338 -0.82 8.62 -9.82
CA ILE A 338 0.27 8.06 -10.61
C ILE A 338 1.18 9.20 -11.06
N TYR A 339 2.42 9.17 -10.62
CA TYR A 339 3.41 10.17 -10.99
C TYR A 339 4.43 9.55 -11.93
N VAL A 340 4.53 10.10 -13.13
CA VAL A 340 5.44 9.63 -14.18
C VAL A 340 6.55 10.65 -14.36
N THR A 341 7.79 10.22 -14.17
CA THR A 341 8.99 11.00 -14.49
C THR A 341 9.78 10.34 -15.62
N PRO A 342 10.79 10.99 -16.19
CA PRO A 342 11.67 10.33 -17.17
C PRO A 342 12.45 9.12 -16.63
N LYS A 343 12.49 8.93 -15.29
CA LYS A 343 13.27 7.88 -14.61
C LYS A 343 12.43 6.80 -13.95
N ASP A 344 11.20 7.14 -13.58
CA ASP A 344 10.33 6.24 -12.81
C ASP A 344 8.84 6.50 -13.04
N VAL A 345 8.03 5.50 -12.66
CA VAL A 345 6.58 5.60 -12.52
C VAL A 345 6.23 5.19 -11.11
N CYS A 346 5.68 6.10 -10.32
CA CYS A 346 5.25 5.89 -8.95
C CYS A 346 3.72 5.85 -8.87
N PHE A 347 3.19 4.78 -8.28
CA PHE A 347 1.76 4.56 -8.01
C PHE A 347 1.51 4.75 -6.53
N THR A 348 0.62 5.66 -6.15
CA THR A 348 0.33 5.95 -4.74
C THR A 348 -1.13 5.66 -4.40
N ASN A 349 -1.32 4.81 -3.41
CA ASN A 349 -2.59 4.54 -2.73
C ASN A 349 -2.56 5.07 -1.32
N TYR A 350 -3.59 5.77 -0.89
CA TYR A 350 -3.71 6.30 0.46
C TYR A 350 -4.28 5.27 1.45
N ASN A 351 -3.72 4.08 1.42
CA ASN A 351 -3.95 3.01 2.37
C ASN A 351 -2.75 2.07 2.41
N ARG A 352 -2.58 1.38 3.54
CA ARG A 352 -1.58 0.32 3.67
C ARG A 352 -2.07 -0.99 3.05
N PRO A 353 -1.16 -1.93 2.75
CA PRO A 353 -1.54 -3.29 2.42
C PRO A 353 -2.38 -3.90 3.55
N LEU A 354 -3.32 -4.79 3.20
CA LEU A 354 -4.04 -5.56 4.23
C LEU A 354 -3.09 -6.51 4.93
N LEU A 355 -3.15 -6.48 6.27
CA LEU A 355 -2.41 -7.45 7.07
C LEU A 355 -2.97 -8.88 6.82
N PRO A 356 -2.10 -9.92 6.86
CA PRO A 356 -0.73 -9.87 7.36
C PRO A 356 0.34 -9.41 6.35
N THR A 357 -0.04 -8.95 5.16
CA THR A 357 0.93 -8.46 4.16
C THR A 357 1.56 -7.15 4.61
N THR A 358 2.88 -7.11 4.63
CA THR A 358 3.65 -5.92 4.99
C THR A 358 4.38 -5.35 3.77
N ILE A 359 4.83 -4.10 3.85
CA ILE A 359 5.71 -3.49 2.83
C ILE A 359 6.99 -4.32 2.64
N LYS A 360 7.55 -4.85 3.73
CA LYS A 360 8.70 -5.74 3.68
C LYS A 360 8.40 -6.99 2.84
N ASP A 361 7.23 -7.59 3.02
CA ASP A 361 6.82 -8.77 2.24
C ASP A 361 6.70 -8.45 0.74
N LEU A 362 6.15 -7.27 0.39
CA LEU A 362 6.03 -6.83 -0.99
C LEU A 362 7.40 -6.64 -1.66
N ASN A 363 8.39 -6.14 -0.92
CA ASN A 363 9.75 -5.95 -1.43
C ASN A 363 10.55 -7.26 -1.51
N GLU A 364 10.57 -8.04 -0.43
CA GLU A 364 11.49 -9.19 -0.29
C GLU A 364 10.94 -10.49 -0.89
N LYS A 365 9.62 -10.72 -0.86
CA LYS A 365 9.04 -11.98 -1.35
C LYS A 365 8.78 -11.93 -2.86
N PRO A 366 9.08 -12.99 -3.60
CA PRO A 366 8.72 -13.08 -5.02
C PRO A 366 7.20 -13.08 -5.20
N ARG A 367 6.48 -13.74 -4.28
CA ARG A 367 5.02 -13.85 -4.26
C ARG A 367 4.50 -13.68 -2.84
N VAL A 368 3.48 -12.85 -2.67
CA VAL A 368 2.75 -12.73 -1.41
C VAL A 368 1.49 -13.58 -1.49
N ARG A 369 1.32 -14.47 -0.50
CA ARG A 369 0.18 -15.39 -0.43
C ARG A 369 -1.05 -14.76 0.24
N ALA A 370 -1.08 -13.46 0.44
CA ALA A 370 -2.24 -12.77 0.99
C ALA A 370 -3.45 -12.99 0.07
N LYS A 371 -4.53 -13.49 0.64
CA LYS A 371 -5.77 -13.79 -0.09
C LYS A 371 -6.87 -12.78 0.17
N ASP A 372 -6.63 -11.79 1.01
CA ASP A 372 -7.64 -10.80 1.36
C ASP A 372 -7.47 -9.54 0.50
N TYR A 373 -8.60 -9.08 0.00
CA TYR A 373 -8.68 -7.92 -0.86
C TYR A 373 -9.62 -6.90 -0.24
N ILE A 374 -9.24 -5.62 -0.26
CA ILE A 374 -10.10 -4.53 0.23
C ILE A 374 -11.41 -4.51 -0.56
N ASN A 375 -11.32 -4.69 -1.88
CA ASN A 375 -12.43 -4.63 -2.82
C ASN A 375 -12.68 -6.03 -3.44
N ASN A 376 -13.09 -6.97 -2.60
CA ASN A 376 -13.28 -8.36 -3.05
C ASN A 376 -14.33 -8.47 -4.17
N GLU A 377 -15.33 -7.58 -4.19
CA GLU A 377 -16.39 -7.49 -5.20
C GLU A 377 -15.85 -7.16 -6.58
N LEU A 378 -14.74 -6.42 -6.68
CA LEU A 378 -14.10 -6.09 -7.97
C LEU A 378 -13.24 -7.21 -8.52
N LYS A 379 -12.88 -8.22 -7.71
CA LYS A 379 -11.91 -9.25 -8.11
C LYS A 379 -12.38 -10.03 -9.35
N GLU A 380 -13.55 -10.65 -9.25
CA GLU A 380 -14.10 -11.44 -10.38
C GLU A 380 -14.38 -10.56 -11.61
N PRO A 381 -15.06 -9.41 -11.48
CA PRO A 381 -15.29 -8.51 -12.60
C PRO A 381 -14.02 -8.07 -13.33
N LEU A 382 -13.00 -7.63 -12.60
CA LEU A 382 -11.76 -7.18 -13.22
C LEU A 382 -10.94 -8.33 -13.83
N PHE A 383 -11.00 -9.52 -13.22
CA PHE A 383 -10.44 -10.73 -13.82
C PHE A 383 -11.13 -11.10 -15.14
N LEU A 384 -12.47 -11.14 -15.18
CA LEU A 384 -13.24 -11.43 -16.39
C LEU A 384 -12.99 -10.41 -17.51
N LEU A 385 -12.71 -9.17 -17.15
CA LEU A 385 -12.32 -8.10 -18.10
C LEU A 385 -10.84 -8.19 -18.51
N GLY A 386 -10.05 -9.08 -17.91
CA GLY A 386 -8.63 -9.26 -18.25
C GLY A 386 -7.71 -8.19 -17.68
N PHE A 387 -8.12 -7.48 -16.62
CA PHE A 387 -7.31 -6.44 -15.97
C PHE A 387 -6.40 -6.96 -14.87
N ILE A 388 -6.79 -8.02 -14.19
CA ILE A 388 -6.02 -8.64 -13.09
C ILE A 388 -5.97 -10.16 -13.25
N GLU A 389 -4.97 -10.79 -12.63
CA GLU A 389 -4.82 -12.25 -12.60
C GLU A 389 -5.64 -12.88 -11.46
N LYS A 390 -6.26 -14.05 -11.74
CA LYS A 390 -7.15 -14.73 -10.78
C LYS A 390 -6.41 -15.25 -9.54
N GLU A 391 -5.19 -15.72 -9.71
CA GLU A 391 -4.45 -16.47 -8.69
C GLU A 391 -3.52 -15.61 -7.82
N GLY A 392 -3.55 -14.27 -7.96
CA GLY A 392 -2.72 -13.37 -7.20
C GLY A 392 -1.23 -13.48 -7.56
N THR A 393 -0.91 -13.75 -8.82
CA THR A 393 0.45 -13.81 -9.36
C THR A 393 0.97 -12.45 -9.83
N GLY A 394 0.14 -11.42 -9.81
CA GLY A 394 0.46 -10.10 -10.39
C GLY A 394 1.78 -9.51 -9.90
N LEU A 395 2.10 -9.60 -8.60
CA LEU A 395 3.39 -9.13 -8.06
C LEU A 395 4.59 -9.91 -8.63
N GLU A 396 4.45 -11.24 -8.74
CA GLU A 396 5.47 -12.12 -9.32
C GLU A 396 5.67 -11.79 -10.81
N ASP A 397 4.59 -11.60 -11.53
CA ASP A 397 4.59 -11.21 -12.94
C ASP A 397 5.26 -9.84 -13.17
N ILE A 398 4.97 -8.84 -12.33
CA ILE A 398 5.65 -7.55 -12.39
C ILE A 398 7.16 -7.75 -12.20
N LYS A 399 7.59 -8.45 -11.14
CA LYS A 399 9.00 -8.66 -10.81
C LYS A 399 9.75 -9.39 -11.93
N ASN A 400 9.17 -10.48 -12.44
CA ASN A 400 9.76 -11.27 -13.53
C ASN A 400 9.87 -10.46 -14.81
N THR A 401 8.80 -9.75 -15.20
CA THR A 401 8.78 -8.96 -16.45
C THR A 401 9.76 -7.78 -16.37
N LEU A 402 9.92 -7.15 -15.21
CA LEU A 402 10.92 -6.11 -15.00
C LEU A 402 12.35 -6.68 -15.13
N LEU A 403 12.61 -7.82 -14.51
CA LEU A 403 13.90 -8.50 -14.59
C LEU A 403 14.26 -8.86 -16.03
N GLU A 404 13.32 -9.44 -16.77
CA GLU A 404 13.49 -9.80 -18.19
C GLU A 404 13.81 -8.61 -19.07
N ASN A 405 13.23 -7.43 -18.79
CA ASN A 405 13.51 -6.20 -19.52
C ASN A 405 14.77 -5.46 -19.02
N GLY A 406 15.43 -5.94 -17.96
CA GLY A 406 16.60 -5.29 -17.36
C GLY A 406 16.29 -4.04 -16.53
N ASN A 407 15.04 -3.89 -16.07
CA ASN A 407 14.66 -2.84 -15.12
C ASN A 407 15.08 -3.22 -13.70
N PRO A 408 15.30 -2.23 -12.81
CA PRO A 408 15.33 -2.47 -11.37
C PRO A 408 14.04 -3.14 -10.88
N VAL A 409 14.12 -3.86 -9.78
CA VAL A 409 12.96 -4.47 -9.12
C VAL A 409 12.03 -3.35 -8.66
N ILE A 410 10.70 -3.59 -8.72
CA ILE A 410 9.70 -2.67 -8.15
C ILE A 410 9.96 -2.46 -6.66
N GLU A 411 9.86 -1.24 -6.21
CA GLU A 411 10.10 -0.83 -4.83
C GLU A 411 8.79 -0.32 -4.21
N TYR A 412 8.46 -0.85 -3.03
CA TYR A 412 7.30 -0.43 -2.24
C TYR A 412 7.76 0.35 -1.02
N ASP A 413 7.07 1.46 -0.73
CA ASP A 413 7.34 2.32 0.42
C ASP A 413 6.04 2.81 1.06
N SER A 414 6.10 3.15 2.35
CA SER A 414 4.99 3.70 3.13
C SER A 414 5.41 4.85 4.04
N ASP A 415 6.61 5.43 3.84
CA ASP A 415 7.18 6.60 4.56
C ASP A 415 6.88 6.64 6.07
N GLY A 416 7.18 5.53 6.76
CA GLY A 416 7.08 5.41 8.22
C GLY A 416 5.71 5.03 8.76
N ASP A 417 5.64 4.88 10.09
CA ASP A 417 4.48 4.30 10.78
C ASP A 417 3.27 5.24 10.93
N GLU A 418 3.42 6.53 10.64
CA GLU A 418 2.41 7.54 10.93
C GLU A 418 1.48 7.90 9.75
N ARG A 419 1.81 7.47 8.52
CA ARG A 419 1.03 7.81 7.32
C ARG A 419 0.43 6.57 6.66
N ASP A 420 -0.86 6.63 6.39
CA ASP A 420 -1.59 5.57 5.72
C ASP A 420 -1.50 5.69 4.21
N PHE A 421 -0.33 5.38 3.64
CA PHE A 421 -0.21 5.23 2.19
C PHE A 421 0.72 4.07 1.81
N THR A 422 0.63 3.66 0.57
CA THR A 422 1.56 2.73 -0.08
C THR A 422 1.94 3.33 -1.42
N SER A 423 3.22 3.51 -1.67
CA SER A 423 3.74 3.80 -2.99
C SER A 423 4.41 2.58 -3.59
N ALA A 424 4.25 2.41 -4.90
CA ALA A 424 4.92 1.37 -5.68
C ALA A 424 5.68 2.05 -6.83
N THR A 425 7.00 1.99 -6.83
CA THR A 425 7.86 2.66 -7.81
C THR A 425 8.48 1.67 -8.78
N ILE A 426 8.25 1.88 -10.06
CA ILE A 426 8.89 1.15 -11.16
C ILE A 426 9.90 2.07 -11.83
N TRP A 427 11.17 1.72 -11.70
CA TRP A 427 12.28 2.45 -12.30
C TRP A 427 12.44 2.11 -13.78
N ALA A 428 12.79 3.10 -14.59
CA ALA A 428 13.10 2.88 -16.01
C ALA A 428 14.34 1.99 -16.19
N ASN A 429 14.39 1.28 -17.31
CA ASN A 429 15.58 0.50 -17.70
C ASN A 429 16.81 1.42 -17.76
N LYS A 430 17.88 1.07 -17.01
CA LYS A 430 19.08 1.91 -16.88
C LYS A 430 19.79 2.12 -18.22
N GLU A 431 19.91 1.06 -19.03
CA GLU A 431 20.54 1.12 -20.36
C GLU A 431 19.77 2.08 -21.29
N PHE A 432 18.41 2.05 -21.21
CA PHE A 432 17.55 2.99 -21.94
C PHE A 432 17.78 4.43 -21.52
N VAL A 433 17.81 4.70 -20.21
CA VAL A 433 18.04 6.06 -19.65
C VAL A 433 19.42 6.59 -20.03
N GLU A 434 20.45 5.76 -19.93
CA GLU A 434 21.82 6.11 -20.33
C GLU A 434 21.91 6.43 -21.82
N GLN A 435 21.26 5.63 -22.66
CA GLN A 435 21.22 5.88 -24.11
C GLN A 435 20.51 7.19 -24.44
N MET A 436 19.36 7.47 -23.79
CA MET A 436 18.63 8.72 -23.97
C MET A 436 19.45 9.92 -23.49
N ASN A 437 20.12 9.81 -22.35
CA ASN A 437 21.03 10.86 -21.86
C ASN A 437 22.25 11.04 -22.78
N GLY A 438 22.82 9.95 -23.29
CA GLY A 438 23.89 9.99 -24.29
C GLY A 438 23.43 10.63 -25.61
N THR A 439 22.21 10.38 -26.05
CA THR A 439 21.62 10.98 -27.24
C THR A 439 21.31 12.47 -27.01
N ILE A 440 20.89 12.84 -25.79
CA ILE A 440 20.72 14.25 -25.40
C ILE A 440 22.08 14.94 -25.35
N GLN A 441 23.11 14.29 -24.82
CA GLN A 441 24.49 14.84 -24.84
C GLN A 441 25.05 14.91 -26.26
N THR A 442 24.77 13.95 -27.13
CA THR A 442 25.18 14.00 -28.54
C THR A 442 24.34 14.98 -29.37
N SER A 443 23.07 15.19 -29.04
CA SER A 443 22.24 16.24 -29.67
C SER A 443 22.45 17.64 -29.07
N THR A 444 22.95 17.73 -27.82
CA THR A 444 23.46 18.99 -27.23
C THR A 444 24.93 19.23 -27.56
N ASN A 445 25.66 18.22 -28.01
CA ASN A 445 27.04 18.32 -28.56
C ASN A 445 27.05 18.47 -30.10
N ILE A 446 25.98 18.91 -30.74
CA ILE A 446 26.16 19.93 -31.75
C ILE A 446 26.56 21.17 -30.94
N GLU A 447 27.83 21.26 -30.56
CA GLU A 447 28.50 22.51 -30.46
C GLU A 447 28.25 23.23 -31.79
N VAL A 448 27.15 23.95 -31.87
CA VAL A 448 27.18 25.19 -32.62
C VAL A 448 28.17 26.02 -31.83
N SER A 449 29.44 25.83 -32.13
CA SER A 449 30.50 26.75 -31.67
C SER A 449 30.11 28.08 -32.31
N TYR A 450 29.30 28.83 -31.57
CA TYR A 450 29.02 30.20 -31.92
C TYR A 450 30.36 30.93 -31.77
N ASP A 451 31.01 31.15 -32.90
CA ASP A 451 32.18 32.01 -32.94
C ASP A 451 31.74 33.35 -32.34
N PRO A 452 32.27 33.74 -31.16
CA PRO A 452 31.89 34.98 -30.52
C PRO A 452 32.14 36.20 -31.41
N LYS A 453 32.98 36.04 -32.42
CA LYS A 453 33.28 37.07 -33.45
C LYS A 453 32.12 37.29 -34.41
N LYS A 454 31.22 36.30 -34.56
CA LYS A 454 30.04 36.35 -35.45
C LYS A 454 28.74 36.74 -34.76
N LEU A 455 28.80 37.14 -33.48
CA LEU A 455 27.62 37.60 -32.75
C LEU A 455 27.12 38.95 -33.29
N PRO A 456 25.77 39.16 -33.31
CA PRO A 456 25.21 40.48 -33.54
C PRO A 456 25.83 41.54 -32.61
N LYS A 457 26.04 42.75 -33.10
CA LYS A 457 26.79 43.82 -32.43
C LYS A 457 26.45 43.98 -30.93
N ILE A 458 25.15 44.02 -30.59
CA ILE A 458 24.69 44.16 -29.20
C ILE A 458 25.04 42.94 -28.35
N GLN A 459 24.81 41.72 -28.87
CA GLN A 459 25.16 40.49 -28.17
C GLN A 459 26.66 40.36 -27.96
N LYS A 460 27.45 40.76 -28.95
CA LYS A 460 28.93 40.80 -28.85
C LYS A 460 29.40 41.75 -27.76
N MET A 461 28.86 42.97 -27.70
CA MET A 461 29.19 43.94 -26.65
C MET A 461 28.88 43.41 -25.24
N VAL A 462 27.70 42.81 -25.03
CA VAL A 462 27.31 42.23 -23.75
C VAL A 462 28.17 41.01 -23.40
N TYR A 463 28.48 40.15 -24.37
CA TYR A 463 29.38 39.01 -24.19
C TYR A 463 30.80 39.44 -23.77
N GLU A 464 31.39 40.42 -24.46
CA GLU A 464 32.71 40.95 -24.15
C GLU A 464 32.77 41.67 -22.80
N ALA A 465 31.69 42.37 -22.40
CA ALA A 465 31.59 42.98 -21.08
C ALA A 465 31.62 41.93 -19.96
N ILE A 466 30.90 40.81 -20.12
CA ILE A 466 30.89 39.69 -19.17
C ILE A 466 32.23 38.94 -19.20
N ALA A 467 32.85 38.75 -20.39
CA ALA A 467 34.12 38.06 -20.52
C ALA A 467 35.25 38.79 -19.81
N ARG A 468 35.27 40.14 -19.91
CA ARG A 468 36.27 41.00 -19.24
C ARG A 468 36.04 41.12 -17.73
N ASN A 469 34.81 40.96 -17.28
CA ASN A 469 34.42 41.16 -15.88
C ASN A 469 33.46 40.02 -15.44
N PRO A 470 33.96 38.82 -15.15
CA PRO A 470 33.15 37.71 -14.70
C PRO A 470 32.41 38.05 -13.40
N GLY A 471 31.15 37.66 -13.28
CA GLY A 471 30.32 37.91 -12.09
C GLY A 471 29.55 39.23 -12.12
N LEU A 472 29.56 39.96 -13.26
CA LEU A 472 28.76 41.17 -13.40
C LEU A 472 27.24 40.89 -13.23
N ARG A 473 26.59 41.86 -12.58
CA ARG A 473 25.11 41.89 -12.49
C ARG A 473 24.51 42.73 -13.61
N LEU A 474 23.23 42.52 -13.88
CA LEU A 474 22.50 43.19 -14.95
C LEU A 474 22.66 44.75 -14.94
N PRO A 475 22.53 45.44 -13.79
CA PRO A 475 22.75 46.90 -13.76
C PRO A 475 24.18 47.31 -14.17
N ALA A 476 25.17 46.54 -13.75
CA ALA A 476 26.58 46.84 -14.09
C ALA A 476 26.86 46.58 -15.59
N ILE A 477 26.26 45.52 -16.17
CA ILE A 477 26.35 45.22 -17.61
C ILE A 477 25.71 46.35 -18.42
N ARG A 478 24.54 46.85 -17.99
CA ARG A 478 23.86 47.99 -18.63
C ARG A 478 24.74 49.25 -18.65
N ASN A 479 25.36 49.60 -17.52
CA ASN A 479 26.27 50.75 -17.39
C ASN A 479 27.50 50.60 -18.29
N ILE A 480 28.15 49.44 -18.28
CA ILE A 480 29.36 49.18 -19.09
C ILE A 480 29.05 49.22 -20.59
N CYS A 481 27.92 48.66 -21.01
CA CYS A 481 27.55 48.63 -22.41
C CYS A 481 26.97 49.94 -22.94
N GLY A 482 26.46 50.82 -22.07
CA GLY A 482 25.84 52.10 -22.44
C GLY A 482 24.58 51.92 -23.32
N LEU A 483 23.89 50.79 -23.18
CA LEU A 483 22.76 50.43 -24.01
C LEU A 483 21.44 50.56 -23.22
N LYS A 484 20.32 50.71 -23.97
CA LYS A 484 18.99 50.71 -23.35
C LYS A 484 18.71 49.36 -22.63
N ASP A 485 18.06 49.41 -21.50
CA ASP A 485 17.78 48.26 -20.64
C ASP A 485 17.19 47.05 -21.37
N SER A 486 16.18 47.29 -22.22
CA SER A 486 15.55 46.25 -23.03
C SER A 486 16.50 45.58 -24.03
N ALA A 487 17.48 46.31 -24.55
CA ALA A 487 18.47 45.78 -25.51
C ALA A 487 19.45 44.82 -24.82
N VAL A 488 19.89 45.18 -23.59
CA VAL A 488 20.79 44.33 -22.78
C VAL A 488 20.06 43.09 -22.31
N ASP A 489 18.81 43.21 -21.86
CA ASP A 489 17.98 42.09 -21.40
C ASP A 489 17.72 41.07 -22.53
N ASN A 490 17.41 41.54 -23.73
CA ASN A 490 17.27 40.70 -24.90
C ASN A 490 18.59 40.03 -25.33
N ALA A 491 19.69 40.74 -25.26
CA ALA A 491 21.00 40.18 -25.54
C ALA A 491 21.40 39.09 -24.53
N ILE A 492 21.15 39.28 -23.24
CA ILE A 492 21.39 38.28 -22.20
C ILE A 492 20.51 37.05 -22.41
N LYS A 493 19.21 37.22 -22.70
CA LYS A 493 18.35 36.11 -23.03
C LYS A 493 18.84 35.30 -24.23
N ALA A 494 19.28 36.00 -25.28
CA ALA A 494 19.82 35.38 -26.48
C ALA A 494 21.15 34.65 -26.24
N LEU A 495 22.06 35.25 -25.46
CA LEU A 495 23.36 34.66 -25.10
C LEU A 495 23.19 33.44 -24.17
N ARG A 496 22.23 33.49 -23.26
CA ARG A 496 21.85 32.31 -22.42
C ARG A 496 21.25 31.19 -23.27
N LYS A 497 20.37 31.51 -24.21
CA LYS A 497 19.80 30.53 -25.14
C LYS A 497 20.85 29.85 -26.03
N LYS A 498 21.96 30.57 -26.32
CA LYS A 498 23.11 30.06 -27.04
C LYS A 498 24.13 29.36 -26.15
N ALA A 499 23.85 29.19 -24.87
CA ALA A 499 24.79 28.65 -23.85
C ALA A 499 26.15 29.33 -23.80
N LEU A 500 26.24 30.59 -24.20
CA LEU A 500 27.48 31.38 -24.17
C LEU A 500 27.72 32.04 -22.80
N ILE A 501 26.68 32.25 -22.01
CA ILE A 501 26.74 32.80 -20.65
C ILE A 501 25.82 32.07 -19.70
N LYS A 502 26.22 31.97 -18.43
CA LYS A 502 25.42 31.44 -17.32
C LYS A 502 25.34 32.44 -16.17
N TYR A 503 24.29 32.33 -15.36
CA TYR A 503 24.19 33.05 -14.10
C TYR A 503 24.53 32.08 -12.96
N ALA A 504 25.44 32.44 -12.09
CA ALA A 504 25.84 31.65 -10.94
C ALA A 504 25.73 32.47 -9.65
N GLY A 505 25.30 31.80 -8.56
CA GLY A 505 25.11 32.43 -7.26
C GLY A 505 23.64 32.79 -6.94
N THR A 506 23.42 33.35 -5.75
CA THR A 506 22.09 33.76 -5.28
C THR A 506 21.60 35.05 -5.96
N LYS A 507 20.29 35.40 -5.85
CA LYS A 507 19.76 36.68 -6.36
C LYS A 507 20.47 37.92 -5.76
N LYS A 508 21.06 37.81 -4.56
CA LYS A 508 21.74 38.90 -3.87
C LYS A 508 23.25 38.97 -4.18
N GLU A 509 23.90 37.84 -4.47
CA GLU A 509 25.36 37.73 -4.60
C GLU A 509 25.81 37.06 -5.91
N GLY A 510 24.89 36.69 -6.79
CA GLY A 510 25.21 36.07 -8.06
C GLY A 510 25.47 37.03 -9.20
N GLY A 511 26.08 36.54 -10.28
CA GLY A 511 26.38 37.30 -11.50
C GLY A 511 26.47 36.43 -12.74
N TYR A 512 26.72 37.08 -13.90
CA TYR A 512 26.88 36.41 -15.19
C TYR A 512 28.33 36.02 -15.46
N TYR A 513 28.55 34.84 -16.01
CA TYR A 513 29.84 34.25 -16.38
C TYR A 513 29.78 33.71 -17.81
N ILE A 514 30.88 33.66 -18.49
CA ILE A 514 31.05 32.94 -19.75
C ILE A 514 30.94 31.42 -19.46
N CYS A 515 30.32 30.67 -20.36
CA CYS A 515 30.25 29.20 -20.29
C CYS A 515 31.49 28.56 -20.87
#